data_98cebc536c0c67e1adc870337239608d
#
_entry.id   98cebc536c0c67e1adc870337239608d
#
_cell.length_a   1.000
_cell.length_b   1.000
_cell.length_c   1.000
_cell.angle_alpha   90.00
_cell.angle_beta   90.00
_cell.angle_gamma   90.00
#
_symmetry.space_group_name_H-M   'P 1'
#
loop_
_entity.id
_entity.type
_entity.pdbx_description
1 polymer ?
#
loop_
_entity_poly.entity_id
_entity_poly.type
_entity_poly.pdbx_seq_one_letter_code
_entity_poly.pdbx_strand_id
1 'polypeptide(L)'
;MIDPAIGALLAGAFALLFASAALHKLLDREGFGRVFRAYGVLPPSLGRLAALVPLLELTVGAALLTAGARTGAAASGVALLVTYSTAIAINLGRGRRDLACGCGGANDERPIAAWMVWRNLILAALLALTLLPWSSRPLAAADAITIGAGTSVAALLYMSVDTLLGRVRVRAALLRGAP
;
A
#
# COMPACT_ATOMS: atom_id res chain seq x y z
N MET A 1 -3.15 -5.15 24.42
CA MET A 1 -1.92 -4.32 24.35
C MET A 1 -0.91 -5.04 23.49
N ILE A 2 -0.20 -4.34 22.60
CA ILE A 2 0.87 -4.92 21.79
C ILE A 2 2.24 -4.52 22.36
N ASP A 3 3.26 -5.36 22.13
CA ASP A 3 4.63 -5.04 22.46
C ASP A 3 5.13 -3.85 21.64
N PRO A 4 5.84 -2.88 22.24
CA PRO A 4 6.30 -1.68 21.54
C PRO A 4 7.26 -1.99 20.37
N ALA A 5 8.04 -3.09 20.46
CA ALA A 5 8.92 -3.49 19.36
C ALA A 5 8.10 -3.99 18.15
N ILE A 6 7.03 -4.77 18.36
CA ILE A 6 6.13 -5.22 17.30
C ILE A 6 5.40 -4.02 16.68
N GLY A 7 4.88 -3.11 17.51
CA GLY A 7 4.24 -1.89 17.04
C GLY A 7 5.18 -1.02 16.21
N ALA A 8 6.43 -0.84 16.64
CA ALA A 8 7.44 -0.07 15.92
C ALA A 8 7.87 -0.76 14.61
N LEU A 9 7.98 -2.09 14.59
CA LEU A 9 8.24 -2.87 13.38
C LEU A 9 7.13 -2.68 12.35
N LEU A 10 5.86 -2.82 12.76
CA LEU A 10 4.72 -2.60 11.87
C LEU A 10 4.71 -1.16 11.36
N ALA A 11 4.88 -0.16 12.23
CA ALA A 11 4.94 1.24 11.83
C ALA A 11 6.05 1.50 10.80
N GLY A 12 7.24 0.94 11.00
CA GLY A 12 8.37 1.02 10.07
C GLY A 12 8.07 0.37 8.72
N ALA A 13 7.52 -0.85 8.73
CA ALA A 13 7.16 -1.56 7.51
C ALA A 13 6.11 -0.79 6.68
N PHE A 14 5.07 -0.25 7.32
CA PHE A 14 4.06 0.56 6.64
C PHE A 14 4.58 1.93 6.21
N ALA A 15 5.49 2.55 6.96
CA ALA A 15 6.17 3.77 6.55
C ALA A 15 6.94 3.55 5.24
N LEU A 16 7.71 2.45 5.12
CA LEU A 16 8.40 2.08 3.89
C LEU A 16 7.43 1.77 2.75
N LEU A 17 6.33 1.07 3.02
CA LEU A 17 5.31 0.76 2.03
C LEU A 17 4.70 2.04 1.44
N PHE A 18 4.26 2.97 2.28
CA PHE A 18 3.70 4.23 1.81
C PHE A 18 4.74 5.13 1.13
N ALA A 19 5.96 5.19 1.66
CA ALA A 19 7.05 5.96 1.04
C ALA A 19 7.39 5.42 -0.35
N SER A 20 7.52 4.11 -0.52
CA SER A 20 7.79 3.51 -1.82
C SER A 20 6.64 3.72 -2.81
N ALA A 21 5.39 3.56 -2.38
CA ALA A 21 4.21 3.81 -3.21
C ALA A 21 4.13 5.27 -3.66
N ALA A 22 4.38 6.21 -2.76
CA ALA A 22 4.42 7.63 -3.08
C ALA A 22 5.56 7.98 -4.04
N LEU A 23 6.76 7.43 -3.80
CA LEU A 23 7.93 7.68 -4.65
C LEU A 23 7.67 7.24 -6.10
N HIS A 24 7.13 6.04 -6.31
CA HIS A 24 6.76 5.56 -7.64
C HIS A 24 5.77 6.49 -8.34
N LYS A 25 4.74 6.98 -7.64
CA LYS A 25 3.74 7.91 -8.19
C LYS A 25 4.34 9.30 -8.48
N LEU A 26 5.32 9.75 -7.69
CA LEU A 26 5.99 11.02 -7.90
C LEU A 26 6.99 10.97 -9.06
N LEU A 27 7.63 9.83 -9.29
CA LEU A 27 8.55 9.62 -10.42
C LEU A 27 7.80 9.55 -11.75
N ASP A 28 6.59 8.98 -11.78
CA ASP A 28 5.72 8.94 -12.97
C ASP A 28 4.35 9.55 -12.67
N ARG A 29 4.34 10.87 -12.50
CA ARG A 29 3.12 11.63 -12.19
C ARG A 29 2.09 11.58 -13.32
N GLU A 30 2.55 11.57 -14.57
CA GLU A 30 1.65 11.52 -15.73
C GLU A 30 1.01 10.15 -15.88
N GLY A 31 1.80 9.08 -15.74
CA GLY A 31 1.31 7.71 -15.74
C GLY A 31 0.30 7.48 -14.63
N PHE A 32 0.63 7.85 -13.41
CA PHE A 32 -0.30 7.75 -12.29
C PHE A 32 -1.57 8.58 -12.52
N GLY A 33 -1.45 9.80 -13.05
CA GLY A 33 -2.60 10.64 -13.40
C GLY A 33 -3.51 10.01 -14.46
N ARG A 34 -2.95 9.30 -15.46
CA ARG A 34 -3.74 8.53 -16.44
C ARG A 34 -4.49 7.40 -15.78
N VAL A 35 -3.81 6.59 -14.96
CA VAL A 35 -4.42 5.47 -14.21
C VAL A 35 -5.54 5.98 -13.30
N PHE A 36 -5.29 7.02 -12.52
CA PHE A 36 -6.27 7.62 -11.60
C PHE A 36 -7.56 8.04 -12.32
N ARG A 37 -7.44 8.70 -13.47
CA ARG A 37 -8.60 9.07 -14.30
C ARG A 37 -9.28 7.86 -14.94
N ALA A 38 -8.50 6.86 -15.35
CA ALA A 38 -9.03 5.65 -15.98
C ALA A 38 -9.92 4.84 -15.03
N TYR A 39 -9.66 4.88 -13.72
CA TYR A 39 -10.52 4.22 -12.73
C TYR A 39 -11.96 4.75 -12.74
N GLY A 40 -12.20 6.02 -13.11
CA GLY A 40 -13.55 6.56 -13.25
C GLY A 40 -14.39 6.48 -11.98
N VAL A 41 -13.77 6.54 -10.81
CA VAL A 41 -14.45 6.55 -9.50
C VAL A 41 -14.81 7.98 -9.10
N LEU A 42 -14.01 8.94 -9.54
CA LEU A 42 -14.23 10.36 -9.29
C LEU A 42 -14.60 11.09 -10.62
N PRO A 43 -15.37 12.18 -10.54
CA PRO A 43 -15.67 12.98 -11.71
C PRO A 43 -14.38 13.59 -12.31
N PRO A 44 -14.33 13.83 -13.64
CA PRO A 44 -13.14 14.32 -14.34
C PRO A 44 -12.59 15.65 -13.78
N SER A 45 -13.45 16.50 -13.24
CA SER A 45 -13.07 17.76 -12.60
C SER A 45 -12.13 17.57 -11.39
N LEU A 46 -12.22 16.43 -10.73
CA LEU A 46 -11.37 16.07 -9.57
C LEU A 46 -10.10 15.32 -9.96
N GLY A 47 -9.79 15.16 -11.25
CA GLY A 47 -8.58 14.48 -11.72
C GLY A 47 -7.27 15.10 -11.19
N ARG A 48 -7.27 16.38 -10.83
CA ARG A 48 -6.13 17.07 -10.20
C ARG A 48 -5.80 16.54 -8.80
N LEU A 49 -6.77 15.90 -8.11
CA LEU A 49 -6.54 15.29 -6.80
C LEU A 49 -5.55 14.12 -6.86
N ALA A 50 -5.29 13.57 -8.05
CA ALA A 50 -4.24 12.57 -8.23
C ALA A 50 -2.88 13.02 -7.65
N ALA A 51 -2.54 14.31 -7.77
CA ALA A 51 -1.27 14.84 -7.24
C ALA A 51 -1.21 14.86 -5.71
N LEU A 52 -2.35 14.89 -5.02
CA LEU A 52 -2.41 14.88 -3.55
C LEU A 52 -2.20 13.47 -2.96
N VAL A 53 -2.49 12.43 -3.73
CA VAL A 53 -2.38 11.03 -3.26
C VAL A 53 -0.96 10.69 -2.79
N PRO A 54 0.10 10.89 -3.57
CA PRO A 54 1.46 10.58 -3.12
C PRO A 54 1.93 11.49 -1.97
N LEU A 55 1.46 12.72 -1.89
CA LEU A 55 1.77 13.61 -0.76
C LEU A 55 1.13 13.08 0.53
N LEU A 56 -0.12 12.63 0.46
CA LEU A 56 -0.81 12.02 1.59
C LEU A 56 -0.12 10.71 2.03
N GLU A 57 0.29 9.87 1.09
CA GLU A 57 1.06 8.65 1.39
C GLU A 57 2.38 8.97 2.11
N LEU A 58 3.16 9.96 1.63
CA LEU A 58 4.39 10.39 2.30
C LEU A 58 4.14 10.92 3.70
N THR A 59 3.10 11.75 3.85
CA THR A 59 2.73 12.32 5.15
C THR A 59 2.32 11.22 6.13
N VAL A 60 1.52 10.26 5.70
CA VAL A 60 1.12 9.10 6.51
C VAL A 60 2.35 8.27 6.88
N GLY A 61 3.23 7.96 5.91
CA GLY A 61 4.46 7.22 6.15
C GLY A 61 5.36 7.88 7.19
N ALA A 62 5.62 9.18 7.05
CA ALA A 62 6.45 9.94 8.00
C ALA A 62 5.79 10.02 9.40
N ALA A 63 4.48 10.26 9.45
CA ALA A 63 3.74 10.40 10.69
C ALA A 63 3.63 9.08 11.48
N LEU A 64 3.65 7.92 10.81
CA LEU A 64 3.72 6.60 11.46
C LEU A 64 4.98 6.43 12.32
N LEU A 65 6.08 7.08 11.96
CA LEU A 65 7.34 7.04 12.71
C LEU A 65 7.36 8.02 13.90
N THR A 66 6.36 8.91 14.00
CA THR A 66 6.27 9.95 15.03
C THR A 66 5.29 9.52 16.11
N ALA A 67 5.75 9.34 17.35
CA ALA A 67 4.93 8.81 18.44
C ALA A 67 3.60 9.57 18.66
N GLY A 68 3.63 10.89 18.65
CA GLY A 68 2.43 11.73 18.88
C GLY A 68 1.42 11.73 17.72
N ALA A 69 1.85 11.41 16.48
CA ALA A 69 1.00 11.41 15.28
C ALA A 69 0.59 10.02 14.83
N ARG A 70 1.17 8.97 15.42
CA ARG A 70 1.05 7.57 14.95
C ARG A 70 -0.38 7.07 14.83
N THR A 71 -1.22 7.33 15.82
CA THR A 71 -2.62 6.88 15.81
C THR A 71 -3.40 7.50 14.66
N GLY A 72 -3.28 8.82 14.47
CA GLY A 72 -3.93 9.49 13.33
C GLY A 72 -3.38 9.03 11.98
N ALA A 73 -2.06 8.81 11.90
CA ALA A 73 -1.41 8.29 10.70
C ALA A 73 -1.86 6.86 10.38
N ALA A 74 -1.96 5.97 11.37
CA ALA A 74 -2.45 4.62 11.20
C ALA A 74 -3.90 4.59 10.72
N ALA A 75 -4.78 5.40 11.32
CA ALA A 75 -6.17 5.52 10.87
C ALA A 75 -6.26 6.04 9.42
N SER A 76 -5.47 7.05 9.07
CA SER A 76 -5.39 7.58 7.70
C SER A 76 -4.86 6.55 6.70
N GLY A 77 -3.83 5.79 7.09
CA GLY A 77 -3.27 4.72 6.27
C GLY A 77 -4.26 3.58 6.04
N VAL A 78 -5.01 3.18 7.06
CA VAL A 78 -6.11 2.20 6.93
C VAL A 78 -7.15 2.72 5.94
N ALA A 79 -7.58 3.98 6.07
CA ALA A 79 -8.54 4.60 5.17
C ALA A 79 -8.04 4.63 3.72
N LEU A 80 -6.74 4.93 3.49
CA LEU A 80 -6.13 4.88 2.15
C LEU A 80 -6.17 3.47 1.56
N LEU A 81 -5.74 2.45 2.30
CA LEU A 81 -5.72 1.06 1.84
C LEU A 81 -7.13 0.54 1.53
N VAL A 82 -8.12 0.88 2.36
CA VAL A 82 -9.53 0.57 2.12
C VAL A 82 -10.05 1.29 0.88
N THR A 83 -9.69 2.56 0.69
CA THR A 83 -10.06 3.33 -0.51
C THR A 83 -9.50 2.70 -1.78
N TYR A 84 -8.24 2.28 -1.77
CA TYR A 84 -7.64 1.57 -2.92
C TYR A 84 -8.32 0.23 -3.19
N SER A 85 -8.59 -0.53 -2.13
CA SER A 85 -9.32 -1.80 -2.22
C SER A 85 -10.70 -1.59 -2.85
N THR A 86 -11.42 -0.58 -2.39
CA THR A 86 -12.77 -0.23 -2.89
C THR A 86 -12.73 0.21 -4.35
N ALA A 87 -11.78 1.05 -4.74
CA ALA A 87 -11.63 1.50 -6.12
C ALA A 87 -11.35 0.33 -7.08
N ILE A 88 -10.49 -0.61 -6.68
CA ILE A 88 -10.24 -1.83 -7.44
C ILE A 88 -11.50 -2.70 -7.51
N ALA A 89 -12.17 -2.93 -6.39
CA ALA A 89 -13.38 -3.77 -6.31
C ALA A 89 -14.52 -3.23 -7.20
N ILE A 90 -14.74 -1.91 -7.19
CA ILE A 90 -15.75 -1.25 -8.06
C ILE A 90 -15.45 -1.53 -9.53
N ASN A 91 -14.19 -1.38 -9.97
CA ASN A 91 -13.84 -1.59 -11.37
C ASN A 91 -13.90 -3.07 -11.77
N LEU A 92 -13.52 -3.98 -10.89
CA LEU A 92 -13.71 -5.42 -11.12
C LEU A 92 -15.19 -5.78 -11.22
N GLY A 93 -16.05 -5.20 -10.37
CA GLY A 93 -17.51 -5.38 -10.45
C GLY A 93 -18.14 -4.81 -11.74
N ARG A 94 -17.51 -3.78 -12.32
CA ARG A 94 -17.89 -3.22 -13.65
C ARG A 94 -17.34 -4.05 -14.81
N GLY A 95 -16.64 -5.17 -14.56
CA GLY A 95 -16.01 -6.00 -15.58
C GLY A 95 -14.72 -5.44 -16.19
N ARG A 96 -14.23 -4.29 -15.71
CA ARG A 96 -13.02 -3.61 -16.21
C ARG A 96 -11.79 -4.23 -15.57
N ARG A 97 -11.14 -5.15 -16.27
CA ARG A 97 -9.96 -5.89 -15.77
C ARG A 97 -8.65 -5.49 -16.43
N ASP A 98 -8.72 -4.67 -17.45
CA ASP A 98 -7.62 -4.15 -18.28
C ASP A 98 -6.91 -2.94 -17.68
N LEU A 99 -7.44 -2.39 -16.57
CA LEU A 99 -6.85 -1.23 -15.91
C LEU A 99 -5.56 -1.61 -15.20
N ALA A 100 -4.53 -0.76 -15.31
CA ALA A 100 -3.33 -0.88 -14.51
C ALA A 100 -3.61 -0.61 -13.03
N CYS A 101 -2.90 -1.31 -12.11
CA CYS A 101 -3.08 -1.10 -10.67
C CYS A 101 -2.66 0.31 -10.21
N GLY A 102 -1.60 0.87 -10.82
CA GLY A 102 -1.01 2.15 -10.41
C GLY A 102 -0.24 2.08 -9.07
N CYS A 103 -0.01 0.88 -8.55
CA CYS A 103 0.66 0.68 -7.26
C CYS A 103 2.18 0.42 -7.39
N GLY A 104 2.65 -0.01 -8.56
CA GLY A 104 3.98 -0.59 -8.76
C GLY A 104 4.95 0.21 -9.64
N GLY A 105 4.75 1.50 -9.86
CA GLY A 105 5.66 2.36 -10.64
C GLY A 105 5.34 2.46 -12.13
N ALA A 106 6.19 3.20 -12.88
CA ALA A 106 5.97 3.62 -14.26
C ALA A 106 5.75 2.47 -15.27
N ASN A 107 6.31 1.30 -14.98
CA ASN A 107 6.25 0.13 -15.86
C ASN A 107 5.30 -0.96 -15.32
N ASP A 108 4.51 -0.67 -14.29
CA ASP A 108 3.58 -1.64 -13.74
C ASP A 108 2.23 -1.59 -14.48
N GLU A 109 2.22 -2.16 -15.68
CA GLU A 109 1.02 -2.35 -16.49
C GLU A 109 0.18 -3.56 -16.06
N ARG A 110 0.47 -4.15 -14.89
CA ARG A 110 -0.27 -5.32 -14.39
C ARG A 110 -1.75 -4.99 -14.24
N PRO A 111 -2.64 -5.78 -14.89
CA PRO A 111 -4.06 -5.55 -14.81
C PRO A 111 -4.59 -5.81 -13.40
N ILE A 112 -5.62 -5.04 -13.01
CA ILE A 112 -6.25 -5.21 -11.70
C ILE A 112 -6.85 -6.61 -11.56
N ALA A 113 -6.77 -7.14 -10.33
CA ALA A 113 -7.26 -8.49 -10.02
C ALA A 113 -7.78 -8.58 -8.58
N ALA A 114 -8.68 -9.54 -8.32
CA ALA A 114 -9.32 -9.71 -7.02
C ALA A 114 -8.33 -9.89 -5.85
N TRP A 115 -7.17 -10.51 -6.08
CA TRP A 115 -6.16 -10.69 -5.04
C TRP A 115 -5.60 -9.34 -4.54
N MET A 116 -5.59 -8.29 -5.37
CA MET A 116 -5.14 -6.95 -4.97
C MET A 116 -6.10 -6.31 -3.96
N VAL A 117 -7.41 -6.61 -4.07
CA VAL A 117 -8.41 -6.21 -3.07
C VAL A 117 -8.08 -6.85 -1.73
N TRP A 118 -7.90 -8.18 -1.71
CA TRP A 118 -7.56 -8.90 -0.49
C TRP A 118 -6.22 -8.48 0.10
N ARG A 119 -5.21 -8.26 -0.73
CA ARG A 119 -3.91 -7.73 -0.30
C ARG A 119 -4.07 -6.42 0.47
N ASN A 120 -4.79 -5.45 -0.08
CA ASN A 120 -4.97 -4.16 0.56
C ASN A 120 -5.81 -4.26 1.85
N LEU A 121 -6.82 -5.15 1.90
CA LEU A 121 -7.59 -5.38 3.12
C LEU A 121 -6.77 -6.05 4.22
N ILE A 122 -5.92 -7.02 3.87
CA ILE A 122 -4.99 -7.65 4.83
C ILE A 122 -3.99 -6.61 5.35
N LEU A 123 -3.42 -5.78 4.47
CA LEU A 123 -2.53 -4.70 4.89
C LEU A 123 -3.26 -3.70 5.80
N ALA A 124 -4.50 -3.32 5.48
CA ALA A 124 -5.31 -2.45 6.33
C ALA A 124 -5.56 -3.06 7.71
N ALA A 125 -5.87 -4.35 7.78
CA ALA A 125 -6.05 -5.07 9.05
C ALA A 125 -4.75 -5.13 9.87
N LEU A 126 -3.61 -5.41 9.23
CA LEU A 126 -2.30 -5.40 9.89
C LEU A 126 -1.92 -4.01 10.41
N LEU A 127 -2.16 -2.96 9.61
CA LEU A 127 -1.92 -1.58 10.04
C LEU A 127 -2.84 -1.19 11.21
N ALA A 128 -4.10 -1.64 11.19
CA ALA A 128 -5.05 -1.38 12.26
C ALA A 128 -4.60 -1.95 13.61
N LEU A 129 -3.76 -3.00 13.65
CA LEU A 129 -3.18 -3.49 14.90
C LEU A 129 -2.36 -2.41 15.61
N THR A 130 -1.75 -1.49 14.89
CA THR A 130 -0.98 -0.38 15.49
C THR A 130 -1.85 0.64 16.22
N LEU A 131 -3.19 0.60 16.05
CA LEU A 131 -4.16 1.41 16.79
C LEU A 131 -4.40 0.86 18.21
N LEU A 132 -4.06 -0.40 18.46
CA LEU A 132 -4.17 -0.99 19.79
C LEU A 132 -3.18 -0.32 20.75
N PRO A 133 -3.53 -0.19 22.04
CA PRO A 133 -2.63 0.40 23.02
C PRO A 133 -1.33 -0.42 23.13
N TRP A 134 -0.21 0.28 23.16
CA TRP A 134 1.11 -0.32 23.30
C TRP A 134 1.45 -0.48 24.79
N SER A 135 2.21 -1.52 25.14
CA SER A 135 2.70 -1.67 26.50
C SER A 135 3.76 -0.60 26.81
N SER A 136 3.87 -0.21 28.07
CA SER A 136 4.80 0.82 28.53
C SER A 136 6.24 0.32 28.73
N ARG A 137 6.57 -0.87 28.25
CA ARG A 137 7.92 -1.42 28.32
C ARG A 137 8.92 -0.52 27.58
N PRO A 138 10.06 -0.14 28.19
CA PRO A 138 11.12 0.56 27.49
C PRO A 138 11.74 -0.34 26.40
N LEU A 139 12.12 0.26 25.28
CA LEU A 139 12.82 -0.46 24.20
C LEU A 139 14.29 -0.68 24.62
N ALA A 140 14.77 -1.91 24.47
CA ALA A 140 16.16 -2.30 24.67
C ALA A 140 16.95 -2.22 23.35
N ALA A 141 18.29 -2.28 23.42
CA ALA A 141 19.13 -2.29 22.22
C ALA A 141 18.82 -3.48 21.28
N ALA A 142 18.46 -4.64 21.83
CA ALA A 142 18.04 -5.80 21.07
C ALA A 142 16.75 -5.53 20.26
N ASP A 143 15.83 -4.71 20.78
CA ASP A 143 14.61 -4.33 20.07
C ASP A 143 14.93 -3.52 18.80
N ALA A 144 15.95 -2.66 18.83
CA ALA A 144 16.36 -1.89 17.66
C ALA A 144 16.82 -2.81 16.51
N ILE A 145 17.56 -3.88 16.82
CA ILE A 145 17.97 -4.89 15.83
C ILE A 145 16.73 -5.62 15.30
N THR A 146 15.84 -6.05 16.19
CA THR A 146 14.60 -6.75 15.81
C THR A 146 13.70 -5.88 14.93
N ILE A 147 13.54 -4.61 15.28
CA ILE A 147 12.73 -3.65 14.49
C ILE A 147 13.38 -3.45 13.11
N GLY A 148 14.67 -3.18 13.04
CA GLY A 148 15.38 -2.95 11.78
C GLY A 148 15.36 -4.18 10.87
N ALA A 149 15.78 -5.34 11.39
CA ALA A 149 15.79 -6.59 10.64
C ALA A 149 14.36 -7.02 10.24
N GLY A 150 13.42 -6.98 11.18
CA GLY A 150 12.03 -7.37 10.93
C GLY A 150 11.35 -6.48 9.90
N THR A 151 11.56 -5.16 9.96
CA THR A 151 11.06 -4.22 8.95
C THR A 151 11.63 -4.54 7.57
N SER A 152 12.94 -4.82 7.47
CA SER A 152 13.60 -5.17 6.22
C SER A 152 13.06 -6.48 5.65
N VAL A 153 12.92 -7.51 6.49
CA VAL A 153 12.35 -8.80 6.09
C VAL A 153 10.90 -8.64 5.63
N ALA A 154 10.08 -7.88 6.36
CA ALA A 154 8.69 -7.62 5.97
C ALA A 154 8.60 -6.93 4.60
N ALA A 155 9.45 -5.93 4.33
CA ALA A 155 9.52 -5.25 3.04
C ALA A 155 9.95 -6.21 1.92
N LEU A 156 10.98 -7.03 2.13
CA LEU A 156 11.45 -8.02 1.14
C LEU A 156 10.38 -9.09 0.86
N LEU A 157 9.71 -9.59 1.89
CA LEU A 157 8.61 -10.56 1.74
C LEU A 157 7.45 -9.95 0.95
N TYR A 158 7.06 -8.72 1.28
CA TYR A 158 6.01 -8.02 0.55
C TYR A 158 6.36 -7.88 -0.93
N MET A 159 7.56 -7.39 -1.26
CA MET A 159 8.02 -7.22 -2.64
C MET A 159 8.08 -8.56 -3.38
N SER A 160 8.56 -9.62 -2.72
CA SER A 160 8.66 -10.97 -3.30
C SER A 160 7.28 -11.54 -3.61
N VAL A 161 6.35 -11.48 -2.66
CA VAL A 161 4.97 -11.98 -2.84
C VAL A 161 4.25 -11.19 -3.93
N ASP A 162 4.34 -9.85 -3.92
CA ASP A 162 3.73 -9.01 -4.94
C ASP A 162 4.25 -9.32 -6.35
N THR A 163 5.57 -9.51 -6.47
CA THR A 163 6.22 -9.84 -7.75
C THR A 163 5.81 -11.24 -8.23
N LEU A 164 5.80 -12.24 -7.35
CA LEU A 164 5.43 -13.61 -7.69
C LEU A 164 3.97 -13.71 -8.14
N LEU A 165 3.05 -13.10 -7.38
CA LEU A 165 1.63 -13.10 -7.73
C LEU A 165 1.35 -12.35 -9.03
N GLY A 166 2.10 -11.29 -9.31
CA GLY A 166 2.05 -10.58 -10.59
C GLY A 166 2.49 -11.45 -11.75
N ARG A 167 3.65 -12.13 -11.64
CA ARG A 167 4.23 -12.96 -12.71
C ARG A 167 3.41 -14.21 -13.01
N VAL A 168 2.93 -14.91 -11.99
CA VAL A 168 2.12 -16.13 -12.15
C VAL A 168 0.87 -15.84 -12.99
N ARG A 169 0.22 -14.70 -12.80
CA ARG A 169 -1.00 -14.34 -13.54
C ARG A 169 -0.73 -13.94 -14.97
N VAL A 170 0.32 -13.20 -15.24
CA VAL A 170 0.74 -12.89 -16.63
C VAL A 170 1.00 -14.19 -17.39
N ARG A 171 1.73 -15.12 -16.80
CA ARG A 171 2.02 -16.42 -17.39
C ARG A 171 0.74 -17.25 -17.61
N ALA A 172 -0.17 -17.28 -16.65
CA ALA A 172 -1.44 -17.98 -16.79
C ALA A 172 -2.36 -17.37 -17.87
N ALA A 173 -2.33 -16.06 -18.08
CA ALA A 173 -3.05 -15.39 -19.16
C ALA A 173 -2.49 -15.77 -20.54
N LEU A 174 -1.15 -15.78 -20.69
CA LEU A 174 -0.48 -16.18 -21.92
C LEU A 174 -0.76 -17.65 -22.28
N LEU A 175 -0.79 -18.55 -21.30
CA LEU A 175 -1.07 -19.98 -21.51
C LEU A 175 -2.55 -20.27 -21.87
N ARG A 176 -3.48 -19.36 -21.56
CA ARG A 176 -4.90 -19.50 -21.91
C ARG A 176 -5.25 -18.93 -23.28
N GLY A 177 -4.27 -18.46 -24.05
CA GLY A 177 -4.48 -17.95 -25.39
C GLY A 177 -5.38 -16.70 -25.42
N ALA A 178 -5.40 -15.90 -24.36
CA ALA A 178 -6.08 -14.61 -24.41
C ALA A 178 -5.32 -13.68 -25.37
N PRO A 179 -6.02 -13.12 -26.41
CA PRO A 179 -5.43 -12.18 -27.35
C PRO A 179 -4.95 -10.91 -26.64
#